data_a1b82761154719ecd5d318c29376eae2
#
_entry.id   a1b82761154719ecd5d318c29376eae2
#
_cell.length_a   1.000
_cell.length_b   1.000
_cell.length_c   1.000
_cell.angle_alpha   90.00
_cell.angle_beta   90.00
_cell.angle_gamma   90.00
#
_symmetry.space_group_name_H-M   'P 1'
#
loop_
_entity.id
_entity.type
_entity.pdbx_description
1 polymer ?
#
loop_
_entity_poly.entity_id
_entity_poly.type
_entity_poly.pdbx_seq_one_letter_code
_entity_poly.pdbx_strand_id
1 'polypeptide(L)'
;MDRILILGPCGAGKSELARRLGRIHPLPVIHLDQHFWRPGWREPDRDEWHEQVERLIAEEQWIMDGNYGGTLARRLQRAQLVVHLDLPRRIFFPRVVWRSLSQLGRTRPDLAPGCPEQINLSFWRYAWRYPTDVQPRREARIAEAGIPVMRLSSTRQVEDWLRAGAPLAGEWLG
;
A
#
# COMPACT_ATOMS: atom_id res chain seq x y z
N MET A 1 -6.68 -17.46 2.49
CA MET A 1 -6.63 -16.39 1.46
C MET A 1 -5.20 -16.16 1.07
N ASP A 2 -4.91 -16.18 -0.22
CA ASP A 2 -3.54 -16.23 -0.73
C ASP A 2 -3.09 -14.92 -1.39
N ARG A 3 -4.03 -14.06 -1.77
CA ARG A 3 -3.75 -12.79 -2.46
C ARG A 3 -4.40 -11.62 -1.75
N ILE A 4 -3.57 -10.86 -1.04
CA ILE A 4 -3.99 -9.75 -0.17
C ILE A 4 -3.43 -8.43 -0.71
N LEU A 5 -4.31 -7.47 -0.98
CA LEU A 5 -3.93 -6.14 -1.45
C LEU A 5 -4.06 -5.11 -0.32
N ILE A 6 -2.96 -4.43 0.02
CA ILE A 6 -2.95 -3.40 1.06
C ILE A 6 -2.97 -2.02 0.41
N LEU A 7 -4.00 -1.25 0.69
CA LEU A 7 -4.23 0.09 0.16
C LEU A 7 -4.37 1.12 1.28
N GLY A 8 -4.18 2.40 0.96
CA GLY A 8 -4.31 3.49 1.92
C GLY A 8 -3.39 4.67 1.61
N PRO A 9 -3.48 5.80 2.33
CA PRO A 9 -2.65 6.97 2.07
C PRO A 9 -1.16 6.70 2.30
N CYS A 10 -0.31 7.53 1.70
CA CYS A 10 1.11 7.56 2.05
C CYS A 10 1.25 7.89 3.54
N GLY A 11 2.19 7.26 4.24
CA GLY A 11 2.34 7.43 5.69
C GLY A 11 1.35 6.65 6.56
N ALA A 12 0.39 5.91 5.98
CA ALA A 12 -0.51 5.06 6.75
C ALA A 12 0.14 3.80 7.34
N GLY A 13 1.35 3.44 6.88
CA GLY A 13 2.06 2.25 7.37
C GLY A 13 1.79 0.98 6.56
N LYS A 14 1.39 1.09 5.29
CA LYS A 14 1.13 -0.06 4.40
C LYS A 14 2.27 -1.07 4.35
N SER A 15 3.49 -0.59 4.09
CA SER A 15 4.66 -1.47 3.94
C SER A 15 5.06 -2.15 5.26
N GLU A 16 4.88 -1.46 6.38
CA GLU A 16 5.05 -2.08 7.72
C GLU A 16 3.98 -3.14 7.98
N LEU A 17 2.72 -2.82 7.66
CA LEU A 17 1.63 -3.78 7.77
C LEU A 17 1.87 -5.01 6.89
N ALA A 18 2.31 -4.82 5.63
CA ALA A 18 2.63 -5.92 4.71
C ALA A 18 3.69 -6.86 5.29
N ARG A 19 4.77 -6.30 5.84
CA ARG A 19 5.83 -7.09 6.48
C ARG A 19 5.35 -7.85 7.71
N ARG A 20 4.55 -7.21 8.57
CA ARG A 20 3.98 -7.85 9.77
C ARG A 20 3.00 -8.95 9.39
N LEU A 21 2.15 -8.69 8.41
CA LEU A 21 1.19 -9.68 7.91
C LEU A 21 1.88 -10.87 7.25
N GLY A 22 2.97 -10.65 6.50
CA GLY A 22 3.77 -11.71 5.90
C GLY A 22 4.52 -12.59 6.92
N ARG A 23 4.70 -12.10 8.17
CA ARG A 23 5.24 -12.94 9.27
C ARG A 23 4.16 -13.78 9.94
N ILE A 24 2.93 -13.26 10.01
CA ILE A 24 1.77 -13.97 10.59
C ILE A 24 1.27 -15.03 9.62
N HIS A 25 1.08 -14.63 8.36
CA HIS A 25 0.70 -15.50 7.27
C HIS A 25 1.91 -15.63 6.35
N PRO A 26 2.53 -16.81 6.20
CA PRO A 26 3.79 -16.99 5.47
C PRO A 26 3.57 -16.84 3.94
N LEU A 27 3.15 -15.64 3.52
CA LEU A 27 2.93 -15.25 2.14
C LEU A 27 4.04 -14.31 1.66
N PRO A 28 4.46 -14.41 0.39
CA PRO A 28 5.41 -13.47 -0.20
C PRO A 28 4.92 -12.03 -0.13
N VAL A 29 5.78 -11.11 0.31
CA VAL A 29 5.46 -9.67 0.38
C VAL A 29 6.03 -8.96 -0.83
N ILE A 30 5.18 -8.22 -1.55
CA ILE A 30 5.53 -7.44 -2.75
C ILE A 30 5.29 -5.96 -2.45
N HIS A 31 6.38 -5.19 -2.34
CA HIS A 31 6.33 -3.74 -2.26
C HIS A 31 6.39 -3.14 -3.65
N LEU A 32 5.27 -2.63 -4.18
CA LEU A 32 5.25 -2.09 -5.55
C LEU A 32 6.24 -0.94 -5.76
N ASP A 33 6.57 -0.18 -4.72
CA ASP A 33 7.56 0.88 -4.80
C ASP A 33 8.96 0.36 -5.15
N GLN A 34 9.31 -0.87 -4.76
CA GLN A 34 10.58 -1.52 -5.16
C GLN A 34 10.63 -1.87 -6.65
N HIS A 35 9.48 -2.14 -7.22
CA HIS A 35 9.35 -2.57 -8.63
C HIS A 35 9.13 -1.40 -9.57
N PHE A 36 8.52 -0.31 -9.09
CA PHE A 36 8.20 0.87 -9.89
C PHE A 36 9.39 1.80 -10.05
N TRP A 37 10.01 2.21 -8.93
CA TRP A 37 11.05 3.21 -8.98
C TRP A 37 12.37 2.65 -9.49
N ARG A 38 13.00 3.41 -10.38
CA ARG A 38 14.37 3.18 -10.83
C ARG A 38 15.33 4.11 -10.11
N PRO A 39 16.64 3.78 -10.03
CA PRO A 39 17.64 4.66 -9.41
C PRO A 39 17.48 6.12 -9.83
N GLY A 40 17.50 7.04 -8.85
CA GLY A 40 17.27 8.47 -9.07
C GLY A 40 15.80 8.87 -9.25
N TRP A 41 14.86 8.06 -8.72
CA TRP A 41 13.40 8.34 -8.76
C TRP A 41 12.83 8.42 -10.18
N ARG A 42 13.40 7.69 -11.11
CA ARG A 42 12.88 7.60 -12.48
C ARG A 42 11.73 6.61 -12.56
N GLU A 43 10.68 7.00 -13.26
CA GLU A 43 9.54 6.13 -13.54
C GLU A 43 9.87 5.21 -14.72
N PRO A 44 9.36 3.98 -14.73
CA PRO A 44 9.43 3.10 -15.90
C PRO A 44 8.51 3.61 -17.01
N ASP A 45 8.66 3.08 -18.21
CA ASP A 45 7.65 3.22 -19.25
C ASP A 45 6.32 2.64 -18.77
N ARG A 46 5.21 3.20 -19.27
CA ARG A 46 3.86 2.79 -18.84
C ARG A 46 3.57 1.33 -19.19
N ASP A 47 3.93 0.91 -20.39
CA ASP A 47 3.63 -0.44 -20.83
C ASP A 47 4.53 -1.45 -20.11
N GLU A 48 5.81 -1.12 -19.93
CA GLU A 48 6.74 -1.89 -19.11
C GLU A 48 6.20 -2.08 -17.68
N TRP A 49 5.68 -1.01 -17.08
CA TRP A 49 5.09 -1.09 -15.76
C TRP A 49 3.86 -2.00 -15.71
N HIS A 50 2.98 -1.90 -16.70
CA HIS A 50 1.79 -2.76 -16.79
C HIS A 50 2.19 -4.24 -16.91
N GLU A 51 3.12 -4.57 -17.81
CA GLU A 51 3.63 -5.94 -17.96
C GLU A 51 4.27 -6.46 -16.67
N GLN A 52 5.03 -5.62 -15.98
CA GLN A 52 5.63 -6.01 -14.71
C GLN A 52 4.57 -6.34 -13.65
N VAL A 53 3.54 -5.51 -13.54
CA VAL A 53 2.43 -5.78 -12.59
C VAL A 53 1.67 -7.05 -12.99
N GLU A 54 1.42 -7.29 -14.29
CA GLU A 54 0.77 -8.55 -14.73
C GLU A 54 1.58 -9.78 -14.29
N ARG A 55 2.91 -9.75 -14.42
CA ARG A 55 3.78 -10.83 -13.91
C ARG A 55 3.65 -11.01 -12.38
N LEU A 56 3.65 -9.91 -11.62
CA LEU A 56 3.55 -9.95 -10.15
C LEU A 56 2.19 -10.51 -9.67
N ILE A 57 1.09 -10.12 -10.31
CA ILE A 57 -0.25 -10.60 -9.92
C ILE A 57 -0.58 -11.99 -10.45
N ALA A 58 0.20 -12.52 -11.40
CA ALA A 58 0.05 -13.89 -11.89
C ALA A 58 0.46 -14.93 -10.84
N GLU A 59 1.30 -14.56 -9.88
CA GLU A 59 1.70 -15.43 -8.77
C GLU A 59 0.48 -15.91 -7.96
N GLU A 60 0.55 -17.13 -7.46
CA GLU A 60 -0.57 -17.74 -6.73
C GLU A 60 -0.78 -17.11 -5.35
N GLN A 61 0.31 -16.65 -4.73
CA GLN A 61 0.29 -16.15 -3.36
C GLN A 61 1.07 -14.83 -3.23
N TRP A 62 0.48 -13.82 -2.62
CA TRP A 62 1.15 -12.56 -2.32
C TRP A 62 0.40 -11.67 -1.31
N ILE A 63 1.16 -10.88 -0.59
CA ILE A 63 0.70 -9.67 0.09
C ILE A 63 1.31 -8.49 -0.66
N MET A 64 0.50 -7.70 -1.34
CA MET A 64 0.99 -6.62 -2.20
C MET A 64 0.58 -5.27 -1.64
N ASP A 65 1.55 -4.37 -1.42
CA ASP A 65 1.26 -2.99 -1.04
C ASP A 65 1.69 -1.99 -2.11
N GLY A 66 0.95 -0.91 -2.18
CA GLY A 66 1.20 0.19 -3.11
C GLY A 66 -0.06 0.68 -3.81
N ASN A 67 -0.08 1.97 -4.09
CA ASN A 67 -1.30 2.62 -4.56
C ASN A 67 -1.53 2.50 -6.08
N TYR A 68 -0.60 2.90 -6.90
CA TYR A 68 -0.55 2.80 -8.37
C TYR A 68 -1.90 2.63 -9.09
N GLY A 69 -2.65 3.74 -9.22
CA GLY A 69 -4.04 3.72 -9.71
C GLY A 69 -4.20 3.15 -11.13
N GLY A 70 -3.18 3.29 -12.00
CA GLY A 70 -3.23 2.78 -13.37
C GLY A 70 -3.35 1.25 -13.45
N THR A 71 -2.81 0.53 -12.47
CA THR A 71 -2.85 -0.95 -12.43
C THR A 71 -3.85 -1.49 -11.40
N LEU A 72 -4.56 -0.62 -10.66
CA LEU A 72 -5.41 -1.04 -9.54
C LEU A 72 -6.50 -2.02 -9.97
N ALA A 73 -7.18 -1.78 -11.09
CA ALA A 73 -8.26 -2.65 -11.56
C ALA A 73 -7.77 -4.10 -11.79
N ARG A 74 -6.59 -4.27 -12.40
CA ARG A 74 -5.98 -5.58 -12.64
C ARG A 74 -5.64 -6.29 -11.32
N ARG A 75 -5.06 -5.56 -10.37
CA ARG A 75 -4.72 -6.11 -9.04
C ARG A 75 -5.98 -6.52 -8.25
N LEU A 76 -7.05 -5.73 -8.33
CA LEU A 76 -8.33 -6.06 -7.70
C LEU A 76 -8.96 -7.32 -8.28
N GLN A 77 -8.86 -7.55 -9.60
CA GLN A 77 -9.36 -8.78 -10.23
C GLN A 77 -8.70 -10.06 -9.71
N ARG A 78 -7.46 -9.96 -9.24
CA ARG A 78 -6.70 -11.11 -8.72
C ARG A 78 -6.73 -11.21 -7.20
N ALA A 79 -6.95 -10.10 -6.49
CA ALA A 79 -7.00 -10.07 -5.03
C ALA A 79 -8.21 -10.83 -4.49
N GLN A 80 -8.04 -11.45 -3.33
CA GLN A 80 -9.10 -12.13 -2.57
C GLN A 80 -9.54 -11.32 -1.34
N LEU A 81 -8.68 -10.37 -0.91
CA LEU A 81 -8.94 -9.46 0.20
C LEU A 81 -8.25 -8.13 -0.06
N VAL A 82 -8.94 -7.04 0.23
CA VAL A 82 -8.33 -5.72 0.39
C VAL A 82 -8.23 -5.38 1.87
N VAL A 83 -7.04 -5.06 2.34
CA VAL A 83 -6.85 -4.42 3.64
C VAL A 83 -6.67 -2.92 3.39
N HIS A 84 -7.68 -2.15 3.72
CA HIS A 84 -7.72 -0.70 3.47
C HIS A 84 -7.40 0.08 4.75
N LEU A 85 -6.21 0.68 4.81
CA LEU A 85 -5.84 1.61 5.87
C LEU A 85 -6.50 2.97 5.61
N ASP A 86 -7.62 3.22 6.27
CA ASP A 86 -8.41 4.44 6.14
C ASP A 86 -8.12 5.41 7.29
N LEU A 87 -6.84 5.77 7.44
CA LEU A 87 -6.39 6.64 8.52
C LEU A 87 -6.69 8.11 8.18
N PRO A 88 -7.12 8.92 9.17
CA PRO A 88 -7.37 10.34 8.95
C PRO A 88 -6.07 11.11 8.70
N ARG A 89 -6.18 12.22 7.95
CA ARG A 89 -5.05 13.08 7.55
C ARG A 89 -4.15 13.48 8.72
N ARG A 90 -4.72 13.78 9.88
CA ARG A 90 -3.99 14.13 11.11
C ARG A 90 -3.03 13.03 11.61
N ILE A 91 -3.20 11.79 11.17
CA ILE A 91 -2.32 10.66 11.52
C ILE A 91 -1.28 10.42 10.44
N PHE A 92 -1.68 10.26 9.18
CA PHE A 92 -0.74 9.87 8.15
C PHE A 92 0.14 11.02 7.65
N PHE A 93 -0.37 12.25 7.56
CA PHE A 93 0.39 13.35 6.98
C PHE A 93 1.61 13.77 7.82
N PRO A 94 1.52 13.95 9.15
CA PRO A 94 2.71 14.19 9.97
C PRO A 94 3.77 13.08 9.83
N ARG A 95 3.34 11.82 9.66
CA ARG A 95 4.26 10.69 9.42
C ARG A 95 4.98 10.80 8.09
N VAL A 96 4.30 11.29 7.03
CA VAL A 96 4.95 11.56 5.73
C VAL A 96 6.04 12.62 5.89
N VAL A 97 5.71 13.75 6.51
CA VAL A 97 6.66 14.85 6.72
C VAL A 97 7.83 14.39 7.58
N TRP A 98 7.55 13.78 8.74
CA TRP A 98 8.58 13.27 9.64
C TRP A 98 9.51 12.26 8.95
N ARG A 99 8.95 11.35 8.17
CA ARG A 99 9.72 10.38 7.40
C ARG A 99 10.67 11.06 6.42
N SER A 100 10.18 12.00 5.61
CA SER A 100 11.01 12.73 4.65
C SER A 100 12.15 13.49 5.32
N LEU A 101 11.95 14.01 6.53
CA LEU A 101 12.98 14.72 7.29
C LEU A 101 13.95 13.76 7.98
N SER A 102 13.44 12.73 8.67
CA SER A 102 14.25 11.80 9.47
C SER A 102 15.05 10.79 8.65
N GLN A 103 14.60 10.48 7.43
CA GLN A 103 15.23 9.53 6.52
C GLN A 103 15.93 10.20 5.33
N LEU A 104 16.10 11.53 5.39
CA LEU A 104 16.70 12.31 4.30
C LEU A 104 18.03 11.70 3.86
N GLY A 105 18.19 11.50 2.55
CA GLY A 105 19.38 10.89 1.95
C GLY A 105 19.53 9.37 2.16
N ARG A 106 18.61 8.70 2.84
CA ARG A 106 18.62 7.24 3.05
C ARG A 106 17.59 6.55 2.18
N THR A 107 17.94 5.43 1.57
CA THR A 107 16.98 4.56 0.86
C THR A 107 16.34 3.60 1.84
N ARG A 108 15.02 3.53 1.84
CA ARG A 108 14.24 2.61 2.69
C ARG A 108 14.22 1.20 2.12
N PRO A 109 14.05 0.17 2.97
CA PRO A 109 13.97 -1.24 2.52
C PRO A 109 12.80 -1.54 1.57
N ASP A 110 11.72 -0.76 1.65
CA ASP A 110 10.52 -0.89 0.81
C ASP A 110 10.57 -0.06 -0.48
N LEU A 111 11.74 0.55 -0.78
CA LEU A 111 12.02 1.28 -2.02
C LEU A 111 13.06 0.56 -2.87
N ALA A 112 13.07 0.89 -4.16
CA ALA A 112 14.13 0.48 -5.05
C ALA A 112 15.50 1.06 -4.62
N PRO A 113 16.60 0.33 -4.80
CA PRO A 113 17.95 0.86 -4.56
C PRO A 113 18.20 2.15 -5.36
N GLY A 114 18.91 3.10 -4.76
CA GLY A 114 19.21 4.39 -5.42
C GLY A 114 18.07 5.39 -5.43
N CYS A 115 17.05 5.21 -4.58
CA CYS A 115 15.95 6.15 -4.38
C CYS A 115 15.98 6.69 -2.94
N PRO A 116 16.94 7.57 -2.58
CA PRO A 116 17.01 8.12 -1.24
C PRO A 116 15.81 9.03 -0.96
N GLU A 117 15.35 9.05 0.28
CA GLU A 117 14.29 9.97 0.73
C GLU A 117 14.75 11.40 0.52
N GLN A 118 13.84 12.23 0.03
CA GLN A 118 14.05 13.63 -0.28
C GLN A 118 12.87 14.48 0.16
N ILE A 119 13.12 15.76 0.40
CA ILE A 119 12.05 16.70 0.65
C ILE A 119 11.41 17.05 -0.70
N ASN A 120 10.19 16.58 -0.89
CA ASN A 120 9.43 16.81 -2.13
C ASN A 120 8.07 17.43 -1.79
N LEU A 121 7.96 18.75 -2.03
CA LEU A 121 6.75 19.52 -1.74
C LEU A 121 5.56 19.07 -2.60
N SER A 122 5.80 18.63 -3.83
CA SER A 122 4.75 18.09 -4.71
C SER A 122 4.19 16.79 -4.14
N PHE A 123 5.05 15.93 -3.61
CA PHE A 123 4.63 14.72 -2.92
C PHE A 123 3.86 15.02 -1.62
N TRP A 124 4.29 16.01 -0.84
CA TRP A 124 3.55 16.42 0.36
C TRP A 124 2.19 16.99 0.01
N ARG A 125 2.10 17.81 -1.06
CA ARG A 125 0.82 18.30 -1.58
C ARG A 125 -0.09 17.16 -2.04
N TYR A 126 0.44 16.17 -2.75
CA TYR A 126 -0.29 14.96 -3.14
C TYR A 126 -0.80 14.21 -1.90
N ALA A 127 0.04 13.96 -0.91
CA ALA A 127 -0.34 13.28 0.32
C ALA A 127 -1.43 14.07 1.08
N TRP A 128 -1.31 15.39 1.16
CA TRP A 128 -2.32 16.24 1.80
C TRP A 128 -3.69 16.15 1.10
N ARG A 129 -3.71 16.16 -0.23
CA ARG A 129 -4.92 16.13 -1.04
C ARG A 129 -5.47 14.72 -1.27
N TYR A 130 -4.76 13.70 -0.83
CA TYR A 130 -5.15 12.31 -1.04
C TYR A 130 -6.61 12.00 -0.64
N PRO A 131 -7.14 12.42 0.52
CA PRO A 131 -8.52 12.11 0.91
C PRO A 131 -9.59 12.69 -0.01
N THR A 132 -9.28 13.81 -0.68
CA THR A 132 -10.23 14.50 -1.57
C THR A 132 -10.09 14.10 -3.03
N ASP A 133 -8.84 13.93 -3.50
CA ASP A 133 -8.57 13.78 -4.93
C ASP A 133 -8.41 12.31 -5.36
N VAL A 134 -7.90 11.46 -4.46
CA VAL A 134 -7.51 10.08 -4.80
C VAL A 134 -8.43 9.04 -4.15
N GLN A 135 -8.73 9.21 -2.87
CA GLN A 135 -9.47 8.22 -2.09
C GLN A 135 -10.85 7.91 -2.66
N PRO A 136 -11.70 8.87 -3.05
CA PRO A 136 -13.05 8.57 -3.55
C PRO A 136 -13.03 7.70 -4.82
N ARG A 137 -12.12 8.00 -5.74
CA ARG A 137 -11.97 7.22 -6.99
C ARG A 137 -11.47 5.80 -6.73
N ARG A 138 -10.64 5.63 -5.71
CA ARG A 138 -10.15 4.32 -5.29
C ARG A 138 -11.25 3.51 -4.63
N GLU A 139 -11.99 4.11 -3.73
CA GLU A 139 -13.12 3.46 -3.05
C GLU A 139 -14.18 2.97 -4.03
N ALA A 140 -14.51 3.78 -5.04
CA ALA A 140 -15.40 3.36 -6.12
C ALA A 140 -14.88 2.09 -6.82
N ARG A 141 -13.61 2.03 -7.20
CA ARG A 141 -13.01 0.85 -7.84
C ARG A 141 -12.97 -0.38 -6.93
N ILE A 142 -12.73 -0.19 -5.63
CA ILE A 142 -12.77 -1.29 -4.65
C ILE A 142 -14.20 -1.83 -4.54
N ALA A 143 -15.20 -0.94 -4.47
CA ALA A 143 -16.61 -1.33 -4.43
C ALA A 143 -17.05 -2.07 -5.69
N GLU A 144 -16.66 -1.58 -6.88
CA GLU A 144 -16.93 -2.23 -8.17
C GLU A 144 -16.34 -3.64 -8.26
N ALA A 145 -15.20 -3.89 -7.62
CA ALA A 145 -14.56 -5.20 -7.64
C ALA A 145 -15.32 -6.26 -6.84
N GLY A 146 -16.18 -5.89 -5.89
CA GLY A 146 -17.03 -6.80 -5.12
C GLY A 146 -16.28 -7.80 -4.23
N ILE A 147 -15.00 -7.55 -3.94
CA ILE A 147 -14.18 -8.43 -3.09
C ILE A 147 -14.24 -8.00 -1.62
N PRO A 148 -14.00 -8.90 -0.66
CA PRO A 148 -13.96 -8.57 0.76
C PRO A 148 -13.00 -7.43 1.07
N VAL A 149 -13.41 -6.50 1.95
CA VAL A 149 -12.60 -5.36 2.39
C VAL A 149 -12.52 -5.32 3.90
N MET A 150 -11.30 -5.43 4.42
CA MET A 150 -10.99 -5.14 5.82
C MET A 150 -10.61 -3.66 5.92
N ARG A 151 -11.48 -2.82 6.50
CA ARG A 151 -11.22 -1.39 6.70
C ARG A 151 -10.70 -1.13 8.11
N LEU A 152 -9.52 -0.54 8.20
CA LEU A 152 -8.85 -0.20 9.46
C LEU A 152 -8.69 1.33 9.53
N SER A 153 -9.49 1.98 10.38
CA SER A 153 -9.61 3.44 10.43
C SER A 153 -8.77 4.10 11.53
N SER A 154 -8.10 3.31 12.36
CA SER A 154 -7.21 3.82 13.40
C SER A 154 -5.98 2.95 13.59
N THR A 155 -4.91 3.53 14.13
CA THR A 155 -3.70 2.76 14.50
C THR A 155 -4.02 1.68 15.53
N ARG A 156 -4.96 1.97 16.45
CA ARG A 156 -5.40 0.99 17.45
C ARG A 156 -6.05 -0.23 16.78
N GLN A 157 -6.98 -0.03 15.85
CA GLN A 157 -7.60 -1.13 15.12
C GLN A 157 -6.56 -1.98 14.36
N VAL A 158 -5.55 -1.35 13.76
CA VAL A 158 -4.45 -2.08 13.12
C VAL A 158 -3.71 -2.97 14.12
N GLU A 159 -3.35 -2.43 15.29
CA GLU A 159 -2.63 -3.18 16.33
C GLU A 159 -3.50 -4.28 16.96
N ASP A 160 -4.78 -4.01 17.19
CA ASP A 160 -5.70 -4.99 17.75
C ASP A 160 -5.94 -6.14 16.77
N TRP A 161 -6.13 -5.84 15.49
CA TRP A 161 -6.26 -6.85 14.45
C TRP A 161 -5.00 -7.73 14.30
N LEU A 162 -3.83 -7.12 14.32
CA LEU A 162 -2.56 -7.88 14.27
C LEU A 162 -2.35 -8.75 15.51
N ARG A 163 -2.70 -8.25 16.71
CA ARG A 163 -2.63 -9.05 17.96
C ARG A 163 -3.60 -10.23 17.95
N ALA A 164 -4.73 -10.09 17.30
CA ALA A 164 -5.68 -11.19 17.10
C ALA A 164 -5.24 -12.23 16.04
N GLY A 165 -4.00 -12.14 15.53
CA GLY A 165 -3.49 -13.03 14.47
C GLY A 165 -3.91 -12.63 13.06
N ALA A 166 -4.39 -11.39 12.88
CA ALA A 166 -4.82 -10.84 11.59
C ALA A 166 -5.78 -11.77 10.83
N PRO A 167 -6.94 -12.12 11.38
CA PRO A 167 -7.88 -13.05 10.73
C PRO A 167 -8.28 -12.53 9.34
N LEU A 168 -8.14 -13.39 8.31
CA LEU A 168 -8.35 -13.04 6.90
C LEU A 168 -9.78 -13.33 6.40
N ALA A 169 -10.62 -13.94 7.19
CA ALA A 169 -12.02 -14.21 6.88
C ALA A 169 -12.92 -13.50 7.89
N GLY A 170 -14.06 -12.99 7.43
CA GLY A 170 -15.12 -12.18 8.07
C GLY A 170 -15.46 -12.25 9.56
N GLU A 171 -14.60 -12.76 10.40
CA GLU A 171 -14.82 -12.95 11.83
C GLU A 171 -14.28 -11.80 12.71
N TRP A 172 -13.65 -10.80 12.12
CA TRP A 172 -13.18 -9.67 12.90
C TRP A 172 -14.21 -8.53 12.92
N LEU A 173 -15.07 -8.56 13.92
CA LEU A 173 -15.98 -7.48 14.29
C LEU A 173 -15.25 -6.61 15.33
N GLY A 174 -14.50 -5.62 14.88
CA GLY A 174 -13.81 -4.65 15.73
C GLY A 174 -14.68 -3.54 16.24
#